data_496f409a90144ff6c06c84a31330987f
#
_entry.id   496f409a90144ff6c06c84a31330987f
#
_cell.length_a   1.000
_cell.length_b   1.000
_cell.length_c   1.000
_cell.angle_alpha   90.00
_cell.angle_beta   90.00
_cell.angle_gamma   90.00
#
_symmetry.space_group_name_H-M   'P 1'
#
loop_
_entity.id
_entity.type
_entity.pdbx_description
1 polymer ?
#
loop_
_entity_poly.entity_id
_entity_poly.type
_entity_poly.pdbx_seq_one_letter_code
_entity_poly.pdbx_strand_id
1 'polypeptide(L)'
;KDFFENKEKLNITLVSGVNGVGKTTTIGKIGKIFKDNGSEVLFSACDTFRAAAIEQLEAWSGKVGVPIVKSDPGSDPASVAYKSIEYAKNNNIKRVLIDTAGRLQNKKNLMDEFKKIANVIKKTDESAPQDVILVLDATSGQNIINQLEEFDKIIKITGLIMTKLDGTAK
;
A
#
# COMPACT_ATOMS: atom_id res chain seq x y z
N LYS A 1 6.13 0.75 -16.36
CA LYS A 1 6.10 -0.24 -17.43
C LYS A 1 6.31 -1.65 -16.89
N ASP A 2 7.42 -1.87 -16.24
CA ASP A 2 7.74 -3.21 -15.71
C ASP A 2 6.94 -3.56 -14.46
N PHE A 3 6.28 -2.57 -13.87
CA PHE A 3 5.55 -2.78 -12.62
C PHE A 3 4.46 -3.84 -12.77
N PHE A 4 3.76 -3.85 -13.90
CA PHE A 4 2.64 -4.78 -14.11
C PHE A 4 3.06 -6.13 -14.69
N GLU A 5 4.32 -6.31 -15.03
CA GLU A 5 4.78 -7.60 -15.56
C GLU A 5 4.83 -8.64 -14.44
N ASN A 6 4.62 -9.90 -14.79
CA ASN A 6 4.72 -10.99 -13.83
C ASN A 6 6.13 -11.06 -13.26
N LYS A 7 6.21 -11.36 -11.96
CA LYS A 7 7.48 -11.42 -11.25
C LYS A 7 7.79 -12.87 -10.87
N GLU A 8 9.04 -13.26 -11.01
CA GLU A 8 9.49 -14.58 -10.58
C GLU A 8 9.80 -14.61 -9.10
N LYS A 9 10.20 -13.47 -8.55
CA LYS A 9 10.50 -13.34 -7.13
C LYS A 9 9.44 -12.51 -6.44
N LEU A 10 9.39 -12.63 -5.13
CA LEU A 10 8.47 -11.84 -4.32
C LEU A 10 8.71 -10.35 -4.56
N ASN A 11 7.64 -9.65 -4.87
CA ASN A 11 7.67 -8.20 -5.09
C ASN A 11 6.69 -7.55 -4.11
N ILE A 12 7.22 -6.71 -3.25
CA ILE A 12 6.44 -6.03 -2.21
C ILE A 12 6.25 -4.59 -2.61
N THR A 13 5.00 -4.17 -2.71
CA THR A 13 4.63 -2.79 -3.05
C THR A 13 4.01 -2.13 -1.83
N LEU A 14 4.62 -1.05 -1.40
CA LEU A 14 4.11 -0.26 -0.29
C LEU A 14 3.29 0.89 -0.86
N VAL A 15 2.03 1.00 -0.44
CA VAL A 15 1.14 2.03 -0.97
C VAL A 15 0.77 2.98 0.16
N SER A 16 1.02 4.26 -0.05
CA SER A 16 0.74 5.28 0.94
C SER A 16 -0.02 6.44 0.29
N GLY A 17 -0.49 7.36 1.11
CA GLY A 17 -1.28 8.50 0.67
C GLY A 17 -2.23 8.92 1.76
N VAL A 18 -2.73 10.14 1.67
CA VAL A 18 -3.65 10.63 2.70
C VAL A 18 -5.00 9.93 2.60
N ASN A 19 -5.72 9.89 3.72
CA ASN A 19 -7.06 9.32 3.76
C ASN A 19 -7.99 10.12 2.83
N GLY A 20 -8.88 9.40 2.18
CA GLY A 20 -9.87 10.04 1.30
C GLY A 20 -9.41 10.28 -0.12
N VAL A 21 -8.18 9.86 -0.48
CA VAL A 21 -7.68 10.04 -1.85
C VAL A 21 -7.96 8.84 -2.74
N GLY A 22 -8.64 7.81 -2.22
CA GLY A 22 -8.91 6.61 -3.01
C GLY A 22 -7.78 5.59 -2.98
N LYS A 23 -6.98 5.60 -1.93
CA LYS A 23 -5.83 4.72 -1.79
C LYS A 23 -6.24 3.24 -1.80
N THR A 24 -7.21 2.88 -0.97
CA THR A 24 -7.66 1.49 -0.87
C THR A 24 -8.30 1.01 -2.17
N THR A 25 -9.09 1.88 -2.82
CA THR A 25 -9.67 1.58 -4.12
C THR A 25 -8.58 1.35 -5.17
N THR A 26 -7.54 2.17 -5.14
CA THR A 26 -6.39 2.03 -6.03
C THR A 26 -5.72 0.69 -5.86
N ILE A 27 -5.50 0.27 -4.60
CA ILE A 27 -4.90 -1.03 -4.30
C ILE A 27 -5.76 -2.15 -4.89
N GLY A 28 -7.09 -2.07 -4.72
CA GLY A 28 -7.99 -3.07 -5.26
C GLY A 28 -7.88 -3.19 -6.76
N LYS A 29 -7.82 -2.05 -7.45
CA LYS A 29 -7.72 -2.04 -8.90
C LYS A 29 -6.37 -2.58 -9.39
N ILE A 30 -5.29 -2.22 -8.72
CA ILE A 30 -3.96 -2.74 -9.05
C ILE A 30 -3.93 -4.26 -8.85
N GLY A 31 -4.50 -4.73 -7.74
CA GLY A 31 -4.56 -6.15 -7.46
C GLY A 31 -5.31 -6.91 -8.53
N LYS A 32 -6.40 -6.33 -9.03
CA LYS A 32 -7.16 -6.94 -10.12
C LYS A 32 -6.32 -7.06 -11.39
N ILE A 33 -5.56 -6.01 -11.72
CA ILE A 33 -4.71 -6.04 -12.90
C ILE A 33 -3.65 -7.13 -12.76
N PHE A 34 -3.00 -7.23 -11.60
CA PHE A 34 -2.00 -8.27 -11.36
C PHE A 34 -2.61 -9.65 -11.50
N LYS A 35 -3.80 -9.85 -10.91
CA LYS A 35 -4.44 -11.15 -10.96
C LYS A 35 -4.85 -11.50 -12.38
N ASP A 36 -5.41 -10.54 -13.12
CA ASP A 36 -5.81 -10.77 -14.50
C ASP A 36 -4.60 -11.10 -15.37
N ASN A 37 -3.42 -10.64 -14.99
CA ASN A 37 -2.17 -10.95 -15.70
C ASN A 37 -1.54 -12.26 -15.24
N GLY A 38 -2.20 -12.99 -14.35
CA GLY A 38 -1.74 -14.32 -13.94
C GLY A 38 -0.88 -14.35 -12.68
N SER A 39 -0.75 -13.21 -11.97
CA SER A 39 0.04 -13.20 -10.74
C SER A 39 -0.81 -13.61 -9.54
N GLU A 40 -0.16 -14.27 -8.58
CA GLU A 40 -0.76 -14.48 -7.26
C GLU A 40 -0.53 -13.21 -6.45
N VAL A 41 -1.60 -12.70 -5.83
CA VAL A 41 -1.60 -11.40 -5.15
C VAL A 41 -2.07 -11.57 -3.72
N LEU A 42 -1.50 -10.77 -2.82
CA LEU A 42 -1.92 -10.69 -1.42
C LEU A 42 -2.12 -9.22 -1.05
N PHE A 43 -3.24 -8.93 -0.40
CA PHE A 43 -3.46 -7.62 0.20
C PHE A 43 -3.05 -7.65 1.67
N SER A 44 -2.39 -6.60 2.13
CA SER A 44 -1.93 -6.46 3.51
C SER A 44 -2.56 -5.21 4.13
N ALA A 45 -3.39 -5.40 5.15
CA ALA A 45 -4.16 -4.31 5.76
C ALA A 45 -3.36 -3.67 6.90
N CYS A 46 -2.44 -2.77 6.55
CA CYS A 46 -1.60 -2.10 7.53
C CYS A 46 -2.14 -0.73 7.97
N ASP A 47 -3.27 -0.29 7.46
CA ASP A 47 -3.97 0.88 7.98
C ASP A 47 -4.87 0.42 9.13
N THR A 48 -4.25 0.05 10.24
CA THR A 48 -4.92 -0.67 11.32
C THR A 48 -5.77 0.22 12.22
N PHE A 49 -5.57 1.53 12.17
CA PHE A 49 -6.30 2.44 13.06
C PHE A 49 -7.66 2.85 12.50
N ARG A 50 -7.94 2.50 11.27
CA ARG A 50 -9.23 2.78 10.63
C ARG A 50 -9.92 1.47 10.30
N ALA A 51 -10.90 1.10 11.12
CA ALA A 51 -11.67 -0.12 10.89
C ALA A 51 -12.29 -0.12 9.48
N ALA A 52 -12.75 1.05 9.03
CA ALA A 52 -13.37 1.16 7.71
C ALA A 52 -12.37 0.85 6.59
N ALA A 53 -11.10 1.21 6.76
CA ALA A 53 -10.07 0.90 5.75
C ALA A 53 -9.82 -0.61 5.67
N ILE A 54 -9.79 -1.28 6.81
CA ILE A 54 -9.63 -2.74 6.84
C ILE A 54 -10.81 -3.39 6.14
N GLU A 55 -12.02 -2.97 6.47
CA GLU A 55 -13.24 -3.51 5.87
C GLU A 55 -13.29 -3.27 4.36
N GLN A 56 -12.88 -2.09 3.93
CA GLN A 56 -12.88 -1.75 2.52
C GLN A 56 -11.89 -2.62 1.75
N LEU A 57 -10.70 -2.82 2.31
CA LEU A 57 -9.70 -3.67 1.67
C LEU A 57 -10.17 -5.13 1.63
N GLU A 58 -10.84 -5.57 2.69
CA GLU A 58 -11.40 -6.91 2.75
C GLU A 58 -12.48 -7.09 1.67
N ALA A 59 -13.31 -6.07 1.44
CA ALA A 59 -14.29 -6.12 0.38
C ALA A 59 -13.64 -6.26 -0.99
N TRP A 60 -12.54 -5.54 -1.23
CA TRP A 60 -11.79 -5.68 -2.47
C TRP A 60 -11.17 -7.05 -2.60
N SER A 61 -10.66 -7.61 -1.49
CA SER A 61 -10.12 -8.96 -1.48
C SER A 61 -11.15 -9.97 -1.98
N GLY A 62 -12.38 -9.87 -1.47
CA GLY A 62 -13.46 -10.74 -1.92
C GLY A 62 -13.86 -10.51 -3.37
N LYS A 63 -13.91 -9.24 -3.78
CA LYS A 63 -14.32 -8.89 -5.14
C LYS A 63 -13.31 -9.35 -6.18
N VAL A 64 -12.04 -9.17 -5.90
CA VAL A 64 -10.96 -9.54 -6.83
C VAL A 64 -10.63 -11.02 -6.73
N GLY A 65 -10.89 -11.63 -5.58
CA GLY A 65 -10.58 -13.04 -5.36
C GLY A 65 -9.14 -13.28 -4.96
N VAL A 66 -8.61 -12.42 -4.09
CA VAL A 66 -7.23 -12.57 -3.57
C VAL A 66 -7.27 -12.63 -2.05
N PRO A 67 -6.32 -13.30 -1.42
CA PRO A 67 -6.28 -13.32 0.05
C PRO A 67 -5.89 -11.99 0.64
N ILE A 68 -6.22 -11.81 1.91
CA ILE A 68 -5.87 -10.62 2.68
C ILE A 68 -5.31 -11.07 4.03
N VAL A 69 -4.26 -10.40 4.48
CA VAL A 69 -3.77 -10.53 5.84
C VAL A 69 -4.18 -9.29 6.60
N LYS A 70 -4.88 -9.48 7.71
CA LYS A 70 -5.36 -8.40 8.56
C LYS A 70 -5.26 -8.81 10.01
N SER A 71 -5.35 -7.83 10.91
CA SER A 71 -5.42 -8.05 12.34
C SER A 71 -6.51 -7.16 12.90
N ASP A 72 -6.77 -7.27 14.19
CA ASP A 72 -7.78 -6.45 14.84
C ASP A 72 -7.44 -4.97 14.69
N PRO A 73 -8.46 -4.10 14.62
CA PRO A 73 -8.21 -2.66 14.60
C PRO A 73 -7.32 -2.24 15.77
N GLY A 74 -6.36 -1.37 15.50
CA GLY A 74 -5.43 -0.89 16.51
C GLY A 74 -4.17 -1.73 16.64
N SER A 75 -4.04 -2.81 15.90
CA SER A 75 -2.83 -3.64 15.91
C SER A 75 -1.64 -2.87 15.35
N ASP A 76 -0.43 -3.33 15.69
CA ASP A 76 0.79 -2.71 15.18
C ASP A 76 0.90 -2.94 13.67
N PRO A 77 0.93 -1.86 12.88
CA PRO A 77 1.02 -2.00 11.43
C PRO A 77 2.24 -2.80 10.95
N ALA A 78 3.38 -2.61 11.60
CA ALA A 78 4.60 -3.33 11.22
C ALA A 78 4.45 -4.83 11.44
N SER A 79 3.72 -5.23 12.49
CA SER A 79 3.43 -6.63 12.74
C SER A 79 2.57 -7.23 11.63
N VAL A 80 1.59 -6.48 11.15
CA VAL A 80 0.73 -6.95 10.05
C VAL A 80 1.55 -7.09 8.77
N ALA A 81 2.45 -6.14 8.50
CA ALA A 81 3.34 -6.22 7.34
C ALA A 81 4.21 -7.47 7.41
N TYR A 82 4.79 -7.75 8.57
CA TYR A 82 5.63 -8.93 8.75
C TYR A 82 4.83 -10.21 8.47
N LYS A 83 3.63 -10.32 9.07
CA LYS A 83 2.79 -11.49 8.87
C LYS A 83 2.40 -11.67 7.40
N SER A 84 2.19 -10.55 6.71
CA SER A 84 1.81 -10.58 5.30
C SER A 84 2.94 -11.14 4.44
N ILE A 85 4.16 -10.72 4.72
CA ILE A 85 5.32 -11.20 3.96
C ILE A 85 5.55 -12.69 4.22
N GLU A 86 5.41 -13.12 5.49
CA GLU A 86 5.53 -14.53 5.82
C GLU A 86 4.46 -15.36 5.13
N TYR A 87 3.23 -14.87 5.11
CA TYR A 87 2.14 -15.54 4.41
C TYR A 87 2.46 -15.69 2.93
N ALA A 88 2.96 -14.62 2.31
CA ALA A 88 3.27 -14.65 0.89
C ALA A 88 4.37 -15.67 0.59
N LYS A 89 5.41 -15.72 1.42
CA LYS A 89 6.50 -16.68 1.24
C LYS A 89 5.99 -18.12 1.40
N ASN A 90 5.15 -18.35 2.40
CA ASN A 90 4.65 -19.69 2.68
C ASN A 90 3.65 -20.18 1.63
N ASN A 91 3.02 -19.28 0.92
CA ASN A 91 2.00 -19.62 -0.07
C ASN A 91 2.43 -19.30 -1.50
N ASN A 92 3.72 -19.05 -1.70
CA ASN A 92 4.30 -18.80 -3.03
C ASN A 92 3.59 -17.67 -3.77
N ILE A 93 3.22 -16.62 -3.04
CA ILE A 93 2.61 -15.43 -3.62
C ILE A 93 3.72 -14.46 -4.02
N LYS A 94 3.63 -13.92 -5.23
CA LYS A 94 4.69 -13.07 -5.78
C LYS A 94 4.41 -11.58 -5.69
N ARG A 95 3.17 -11.19 -5.40
CA ARG A 95 2.79 -9.77 -5.31
C ARG A 95 2.11 -9.49 -3.98
N VAL A 96 2.71 -8.61 -3.19
CA VAL A 96 2.11 -8.14 -1.94
C VAL A 96 1.86 -6.65 -2.06
N LEU A 97 0.61 -6.24 -1.85
CA LEU A 97 0.22 -4.84 -1.84
C LEU A 97 -0.11 -4.45 -0.41
N ILE A 98 0.67 -3.53 0.15
CA ILE A 98 0.53 -3.11 1.54
C ILE A 98 -0.15 -1.76 1.61
N ASP A 99 -1.33 -1.73 2.26
CA ASP A 99 -2.08 -0.50 2.49
C ASP A 99 -1.66 0.11 3.83
N THR A 100 -1.09 1.32 3.79
CA THR A 100 -0.61 1.99 4.99
C THR A 100 -1.52 3.14 5.38
N ALA A 101 -1.39 3.57 6.63
CA ALA A 101 -2.19 4.69 7.14
C ALA A 101 -1.84 5.99 6.42
N GLY A 102 -2.82 6.92 6.40
CA GLY A 102 -2.64 8.20 5.72
C GLY A 102 -3.26 9.37 6.46
N ARG A 103 -3.18 9.38 7.79
CA ARG A 103 -3.75 10.45 8.59
C ARG A 103 -2.84 11.67 8.61
N LEU A 104 -3.37 12.83 8.20
CA LEU A 104 -2.59 14.06 8.19
C LEU A 104 -2.52 14.76 9.54
N GLN A 105 -3.55 14.62 10.37
CA GLN A 105 -3.62 15.38 11.62
C GLN A 105 -2.54 14.99 12.63
N ASN A 106 -1.88 13.86 12.42
CA ASN A 106 -0.76 13.46 13.25
C ASN A 106 0.39 13.02 12.38
N LYS A 107 0.97 13.99 11.70
CA LYS A 107 1.98 13.75 10.67
C LYS A 107 3.21 13.02 11.21
N LYS A 108 3.68 13.42 12.41
CA LYS A 108 4.86 12.78 12.98
C LYS A 108 4.64 11.29 13.21
N ASN A 109 3.49 10.94 13.81
CA ASN A 109 3.19 9.53 14.07
C ASN A 109 3.01 8.76 12.76
N LEU A 110 2.43 9.40 11.76
CA LEU A 110 2.27 8.78 10.44
C LEU A 110 3.63 8.42 9.84
N MET A 111 4.58 9.35 9.89
CA MET A 111 5.92 9.11 9.35
C MET A 111 6.67 8.07 10.15
N ASP A 112 6.51 8.06 11.48
CA ASP A 112 7.13 7.05 12.32
C ASP A 112 6.61 5.66 12.01
N GLU A 113 5.29 5.52 11.84
CA GLU A 113 4.68 4.25 11.48
C GLU A 113 5.17 3.76 10.12
N PHE A 114 5.21 4.67 9.16
CA PHE A 114 5.67 4.33 7.81
C PHE A 114 7.12 3.84 7.84
N LYS A 115 7.96 4.51 8.60
CA LYS A 115 9.37 4.13 8.77
C LYS A 115 9.50 2.75 9.41
N LYS A 116 8.69 2.45 10.41
CA LYS A 116 8.72 1.15 11.06
C LYS A 116 8.33 0.04 10.09
N ILE A 117 7.30 0.27 9.29
CA ILE A 117 6.88 -0.70 8.27
C ILE A 117 8.00 -0.92 7.27
N ALA A 118 8.60 0.16 6.77
CA ALA A 118 9.69 0.07 5.81
C ALA A 118 10.87 -0.71 6.38
N ASN A 119 11.21 -0.48 7.65
CA ASN A 119 12.32 -1.18 8.29
C ASN A 119 12.04 -2.67 8.44
N VAL A 120 10.81 -3.04 8.80
CA VAL A 120 10.43 -4.45 8.93
C VAL A 120 10.51 -5.14 7.58
N ILE A 121 10.03 -4.48 6.54
CA ILE A 121 10.08 -5.03 5.19
C ILE A 121 11.54 -5.29 4.77
N LYS A 122 12.41 -4.33 5.01
CA LYS A 122 13.82 -4.47 4.64
C LYS A 122 14.51 -5.59 5.41
N LYS A 123 14.10 -5.86 6.64
CA LYS A 123 14.66 -6.95 7.42
C LYS A 123 14.28 -8.31 6.86
N THR A 124 13.10 -8.42 6.24
CA THR A 124 12.66 -9.67 5.65
C THR A 124 13.25 -9.88 4.26
N ASP A 125 13.56 -8.79 3.56
CA ASP A 125 14.13 -8.83 2.21
C ASP A 125 14.82 -7.50 1.97
N GLU A 126 16.16 -7.53 1.86
CA GLU A 126 16.95 -6.31 1.71
C GLU A 126 16.57 -5.50 0.47
N SER A 127 16.08 -6.17 -0.56
CA SER A 127 15.69 -5.49 -1.80
C SER A 127 14.29 -4.90 -1.74
N ALA A 128 13.54 -5.17 -0.68
CA ALA A 128 12.16 -4.71 -0.56
C ALA A 128 12.07 -3.43 0.27
N PRO A 129 11.03 -2.64 0.08
CA PRO A 129 9.99 -2.81 -0.92
C PRO A 129 10.54 -2.51 -2.32
N GLN A 130 10.16 -3.33 -3.28
CA GLN A 130 10.60 -3.14 -4.66
C GLN A 130 9.93 -1.91 -5.27
N ASP A 131 8.72 -1.62 -4.82
CA ASP A 131 7.98 -0.45 -5.28
C ASP A 131 7.33 0.27 -4.11
N VAL A 132 7.34 1.59 -4.18
CA VAL A 132 6.65 2.46 -3.23
C VAL A 132 5.80 3.42 -4.03
N ILE A 133 4.50 3.30 -3.88
CA ILE A 133 3.55 4.10 -4.63
C ILE A 133 2.88 5.08 -3.70
N LEU A 134 2.88 6.34 -4.08
CA LEU A 134 2.18 7.39 -3.36
C LEU A 134 0.94 7.79 -4.14
N VAL A 135 -0.23 7.68 -3.49
CA VAL A 135 -1.51 8.05 -4.09
C VAL A 135 -1.83 9.47 -3.65
N LEU A 136 -2.02 10.35 -4.60
CA LEU A 136 -2.20 11.77 -4.35
C LEU A 136 -3.52 12.26 -4.91
N ASP A 137 -4.08 13.27 -4.24
CA ASP A 137 -5.28 13.95 -4.70
C ASP A 137 -4.87 15.06 -5.64
N ALA A 138 -5.29 14.98 -6.89
CA ALA A 138 -4.94 15.98 -7.91
C ALA A 138 -5.41 17.37 -7.56
N THR A 139 -6.39 17.49 -6.64
CA THR A 139 -6.89 18.80 -6.22
C THR A 139 -6.11 19.41 -5.07
N SER A 140 -5.14 18.69 -4.50
CA SER A 140 -4.40 19.16 -3.32
C SER A 140 -3.41 20.28 -3.61
N GLY A 141 -2.98 20.42 -4.86
CA GLY A 141 -2.10 21.52 -5.23
C GLY A 141 -0.76 21.48 -4.52
N GLN A 142 -0.49 22.52 -3.74
CA GLN A 142 0.80 22.74 -3.10
C GLN A 142 1.21 21.61 -2.13
N ASN A 143 0.22 20.96 -1.51
CA ASN A 143 0.51 19.91 -0.54
C ASN A 143 1.15 18.68 -1.17
N ILE A 144 0.99 18.49 -2.47
CA ILE A 144 1.55 17.33 -3.16
C ILE A 144 3.07 17.32 -3.05
N ILE A 145 3.71 18.47 -3.30
CA ILE A 145 5.17 18.55 -3.25
C ILE A 145 5.68 18.26 -1.84
N ASN A 146 5.01 18.84 -0.84
CA ASN A 146 5.40 18.60 0.55
C ASN A 146 5.29 17.13 0.94
N GLN A 147 4.22 16.46 0.51
CA GLN A 147 4.05 15.05 0.78
C GLN A 147 5.16 14.22 0.14
N LEU A 148 5.47 14.50 -1.12
CA LEU A 148 6.53 13.80 -1.82
C LEU A 148 7.85 13.90 -1.08
N GLU A 149 8.20 15.12 -0.66
CA GLU A 149 9.45 15.34 0.03
C GLU A 149 9.53 14.59 1.36
N GLU A 150 8.43 14.59 2.10
CA GLU A 150 8.40 13.93 3.40
C GLU A 150 8.56 12.42 3.28
N PHE A 151 7.82 11.81 2.36
CA PHE A 151 7.91 10.37 2.17
C PHE A 151 9.25 9.96 1.57
N ASP A 152 9.77 10.76 0.65
CA ASP A 152 11.01 10.43 -0.04
C ASP A 152 12.21 10.45 0.91
N LYS A 153 12.14 11.19 2.02
CA LYS A 153 13.19 11.19 3.03
C LYS A 153 13.31 9.85 3.74
N ILE A 154 12.22 9.11 3.81
CA ILE A 154 12.19 7.82 4.53
C ILE A 154 12.50 6.67 3.60
N ILE A 155 11.88 6.68 2.42
CA ILE A 155 12.04 5.60 1.47
C ILE A 155 11.82 6.16 0.07
N LYS A 156 12.55 5.61 -0.90
CA LYS A 156 12.47 6.11 -2.27
C LYS A 156 11.14 5.76 -2.90
N ILE A 157 10.43 6.78 -3.38
CA ILE A 157 9.16 6.62 -4.07
C ILE A 157 9.44 6.19 -5.50
N THR A 158 8.78 5.13 -5.95
CA THR A 158 8.99 4.59 -7.30
C THR A 158 7.82 4.87 -8.23
N GLY A 159 6.67 5.29 -7.70
CA GLY A 159 5.51 5.59 -8.54
C GLY A 159 4.55 6.54 -7.89
N LEU A 160 3.81 7.26 -8.71
CA LEU A 160 2.79 8.20 -8.25
C LEU A 160 1.49 7.87 -8.95
N ILE A 161 0.39 7.95 -8.20
CA ILE A 161 -0.94 7.80 -8.76
C ILE A 161 -1.77 9.01 -8.34
N MET A 162 -2.35 9.67 -9.33
CA MET A 162 -3.18 10.85 -9.09
C MET A 162 -4.65 10.43 -9.18
N THR A 163 -5.43 10.84 -8.19
CA THR A 163 -6.86 10.53 -8.14
C THR A 163 -7.68 11.81 -8.25
N LYS A 164 -8.97 11.64 -8.48
CA LYS A 164 -9.94 12.73 -8.53
C LYS A 164 -9.73 13.69 -9.70
N LEU A 165 -9.05 13.23 -10.73
CA LEU A 165 -8.86 14.05 -11.93
C LEU A 165 -10.18 14.34 -12.61
N ASP A 166 -11.04 13.33 -12.72
CA ASP A 166 -12.34 13.49 -13.37
C ASP A 166 -13.26 14.40 -12.57
N GLY A 167 -13.12 14.35 -11.24
CA GLY A 167 -13.96 15.18 -10.36
C GLY A 167 -13.70 16.66 -10.54
N THR A 168 -12.50 17.04 -10.95
CA THR A 168 -12.12 18.43 -11.13
C THR A 168 -12.52 18.98 -12.50
N ALA A 169 -12.88 18.09 -13.41
CA ALA A 169 -13.27 18.52 -14.76
C ALA A 169 -14.61 19.22 -14.80
N LYS A 170 -15.36 19.14 -13.74
CA LYS A 170 -16.67 19.80 -13.67
C LYS A 170 -16.55 21.28 -13.34
#